data_93a6eaab9353e39a61442f854f658e86
#
_entry.id   93a6eaab9353e39a61442f854f658e86
#
_cell.length_a   1.000
_cell.length_b   1.000
_cell.length_c   1.000
_cell.angle_alpha   90.00
_cell.angle_beta   90.00
_cell.angle_gamma   90.00
#
_symmetry.space_group_name_H-M   'P 1'
#
loop_
_entity.id
_entity.type
_entity.pdbx_description
1 polymer ?
#
loop_
_entity_poly.entity_id
_entity_poly.type
_entity_poly.pdbx_seq_one_letter_code
_entity_poly.pdbx_strand_id
1 'polypeptide(L)'
;MEVRKIAIQCFKDEARAVLGLEQQLDESFDKAVELMFHCKGKIVVTGVGKSGHIGAKIAATLSSTGTPSFFINPLDVFHGDLGVMTSEPVTDQVP
;
A
#
# COMPACT_ATOMS: atom_id res chain seq x y z
N MET A 1 -27.88 10.27 -24.61
CA MET A 1 -26.55 10.22 -24.01
C MET A 1 -26.02 8.79 -24.02
N GLU A 2 -24.82 8.62 -24.47
CA GLU A 2 -24.21 7.32 -24.66
C GLU A 2 -23.46 6.87 -23.39
N VAL A 3 -24.21 6.64 -22.32
CA VAL A 3 -23.61 6.33 -21.01
C VAL A 3 -22.75 5.07 -21.05
N ARG A 4 -23.19 4.05 -21.78
CA ARG A 4 -22.41 2.81 -21.91
C ARG A 4 -21.07 3.03 -22.59
N LYS A 5 -21.05 3.86 -23.61
CA LYS A 5 -19.78 4.17 -24.31
C LYS A 5 -18.80 4.87 -23.39
N ILE A 6 -19.30 5.78 -22.56
CA ILE A 6 -18.48 6.49 -21.59
C ILE A 6 -17.91 5.48 -20.58
N ALA A 7 -18.75 4.59 -20.06
CA ALA A 7 -18.29 3.57 -19.10
C ALA A 7 -17.25 2.64 -19.70
N ILE A 8 -17.48 2.18 -20.93
CA ILE A 8 -16.55 1.28 -21.63
C ILE A 8 -15.20 1.98 -21.84
N GLN A 9 -15.22 3.25 -22.26
CA GLN A 9 -13.99 4.00 -22.45
C GLN A 9 -13.22 4.17 -21.15
N CYS A 10 -13.95 4.42 -20.05
CA CYS A 10 -13.35 4.52 -18.73
C CYS A 10 -12.64 3.21 -18.34
N PHE A 11 -13.30 2.08 -18.54
CA PHE A 11 -12.70 0.76 -18.24
C PHE A 11 -11.45 0.52 -19.08
N LYS A 12 -11.47 0.88 -20.35
CA LYS A 12 -10.31 0.72 -21.22
C LYS A 12 -9.14 1.59 -20.77
N ASP A 13 -9.44 2.84 -20.40
CA ASP A 13 -8.41 3.77 -19.94
C ASP A 13 -7.78 3.29 -18.64
N GLU A 14 -8.60 2.82 -17.70
CA GLU A 14 -8.12 2.30 -16.43
C GLU A 14 -7.30 1.02 -16.62
N ALA A 15 -7.76 0.11 -17.46
CA ALA A 15 -7.03 -1.11 -17.76
C ALA A 15 -5.67 -0.80 -18.36
N ARG A 16 -5.62 0.16 -19.27
CA ARG A 16 -4.37 0.59 -19.91
C ARG A 16 -3.42 1.20 -18.88
N ALA A 17 -3.95 2.01 -17.97
CA ALA A 17 -3.15 2.62 -16.92
C ALA A 17 -2.54 1.56 -15.99
N VAL A 18 -3.33 0.56 -15.61
CA VAL A 18 -2.84 -0.55 -14.77
C VAL A 18 -1.76 -1.35 -15.49
N LEU A 19 -2.00 -1.70 -16.77
CA LEU A 19 -0.99 -2.42 -17.55
C LEU A 19 0.29 -1.62 -17.71
N GLY A 20 0.19 -0.29 -17.77
CA GLY A 20 1.36 0.58 -17.88
C GLY A 20 2.29 0.49 -16.67
N LEU A 21 1.78 0.05 -15.52
CA LEU A 21 2.61 -0.13 -14.33
C LEU A 21 3.63 -1.26 -14.50
N GLU A 22 3.36 -2.21 -15.37
CA GLU A 22 4.26 -3.33 -15.62
C GLU A 22 5.65 -2.86 -16.02
N GLN A 23 5.73 -1.79 -16.81
CA GLN A 23 7.01 -1.25 -17.27
C GLN A 23 7.73 -0.43 -16.21
N GLN A 24 7.06 -0.10 -15.11
CA GLN A 24 7.64 0.67 -14.02
C GLN A 24 8.23 -0.20 -12.93
N LEU A 25 7.97 -1.51 -12.97
CA LEU A 25 8.54 -2.45 -12.00
C LEU A 25 10.01 -2.66 -12.31
N ASP A 26 10.83 -2.58 -11.29
CA ASP A 26 12.28 -2.74 -11.41
C ASP A 26 12.84 -3.43 -10.15
N GLU A 27 14.16 -3.38 -10.00
CA GLU A 27 14.83 -3.99 -8.85
C GLU A 27 14.38 -3.40 -7.51
N SER A 28 13.94 -2.15 -7.50
CA SER A 28 13.43 -1.52 -6.26
C SER A 28 12.20 -2.24 -5.76
N PHE A 29 11.33 -2.66 -6.67
CA PHE A 29 10.15 -3.43 -6.30
C PHE A 29 10.55 -4.78 -5.70
N ASP A 30 11.47 -5.48 -6.34
CA ASP A 30 11.96 -6.78 -5.85
C ASP A 30 12.55 -6.66 -4.45
N LYS A 31 13.37 -5.63 -4.22
CA LYS A 31 13.99 -5.39 -2.92
C LYS A 31 12.95 -5.09 -1.85
N ALA A 32 11.93 -4.29 -2.19
CA ALA A 32 10.87 -3.97 -1.24
C ALA A 32 10.11 -5.22 -0.83
N VAL A 33 9.78 -6.08 -1.78
CA VAL A 33 9.08 -7.34 -1.51
C VAL A 33 9.93 -8.25 -0.62
N GLU A 34 11.23 -8.37 -0.92
CA GLU A 34 12.13 -9.20 -0.12
C GLU A 34 12.26 -8.67 1.31
N LEU A 35 12.37 -7.35 1.48
CA LEU A 35 12.43 -6.76 2.82
C LEU A 35 11.18 -7.05 3.61
N MET A 36 10.02 -6.94 2.99
CA MET A 36 8.76 -7.24 3.67
C MET A 36 8.65 -8.73 3.99
N PHE A 37 9.03 -9.59 3.06
CA PHE A 37 8.95 -11.04 3.25
C PHE A 37 9.84 -11.53 4.39
N HIS A 38 11.04 -10.96 4.52
CA HIS A 38 12.00 -11.35 5.55
C HIS A 38 11.89 -10.51 6.82
N CYS A 39 10.90 -9.64 6.92
CA CYS A 39 10.71 -8.81 8.09
C CYS A 39 10.35 -9.67 9.30
N LYS A 40 11.12 -9.57 10.38
CA LYS A 40 10.88 -10.31 11.61
C LYS A 40 9.88 -9.62 12.54
N GLY A 41 9.68 -8.33 12.33
CA GLY A 41 8.73 -7.55 13.10
C GLY A 41 7.42 -7.37 12.35
N LYS A 42 6.80 -6.22 12.57
CA LYS A 42 5.56 -5.86 11.90
C LYS A 42 5.83 -4.86 10.78
N ILE A 43 5.04 -4.93 9.73
CA ILE A 43 5.09 -3.93 8.67
C ILE A 43 4.13 -2.82 9.04
N VAL A 44 4.63 -1.59 9.01
CA VAL A 44 3.82 -0.40 9.30
C VAL A 44 3.52 0.29 7.98
N VAL A 45 2.24 0.51 7.73
CA VAL A 45 1.78 1.22 6.52
C VAL A 45 1.16 2.53 6.96
N THR A 46 1.51 3.62 6.29
CA THR A 46 0.98 4.93 6.64
C THR A 46 0.69 5.74 5.38
N GLY A 47 -0.23 6.68 5.48
CA GLY A 47 -0.61 7.57 4.39
C GLY A 47 -1.72 8.50 4.82
N VAL A 48 -1.96 9.54 4.06
CA VAL A 48 -3.00 10.53 4.36
C VAL A 48 -4.07 10.56 3.29
N GLY A 49 -5.30 10.93 3.66
CA GLY A 49 -6.40 11.07 2.73
C GLY A 49 -6.71 9.76 1.99
N LYS A 50 -6.83 9.83 0.69
CA LYS A 50 -7.12 8.66 -0.14
C LYS A 50 -6.00 7.63 -0.08
N SER A 51 -4.75 8.08 -0.02
CA SER A 51 -3.60 7.18 0.15
C SER A 51 -3.68 6.44 1.47
N GLY A 52 -4.17 7.08 2.52
CA GLY A 52 -4.37 6.44 3.81
C GLY A 52 -5.38 5.31 3.75
N HIS A 53 -6.50 5.50 3.03
CA HIS A 53 -7.50 4.45 2.86
C HIS A 53 -6.94 3.24 2.12
N ILE A 54 -6.16 3.49 1.08
CA ILE A 54 -5.50 2.41 0.32
C ILE A 54 -4.49 1.70 1.21
N GLY A 55 -3.70 2.45 1.97
CA GLY A 55 -2.71 1.90 2.88
C GLY A 55 -3.32 1.00 3.94
N ALA A 56 -4.45 1.43 4.52
CA ALA A 56 -5.16 0.63 5.50
C ALA A 56 -5.63 -0.71 4.90
N LYS A 57 -6.11 -0.67 3.66
CA LYS A 57 -6.54 -1.88 2.96
C LYS A 57 -5.37 -2.81 2.67
N ILE A 58 -4.24 -2.26 2.25
CA ILE A 58 -3.02 -3.03 2.02
C ILE A 58 -2.57 -3.71 3.32
N ALA A 59 -2.54 -2.98 4.43
CA ALA A 59 -2.15 -3.54 5.72
C ALA A 59 -3.08 -4.68 6.14
N ALA A 60 -4.38 -4.51 5.96
CA ALA A 60 -5.35 -5.54 6.29
C ALA A 60 -5.15 -6.79 5.43
N THR A 61 -4.88 -6.61 4.14
CA THR A 61 -4.62 -7.72 3.22
C THR A 61 -3.34 -8.47 3.60
N LEU A 62 -2.27 -7.75 3.90
CA LEU A 62 -1.01 -8.36 4.33
C LEU A 62 -1.20 -9.17 5.59
N SER A 63 -1.91 -8.63 6.58
CA SER A 63 -2.17 -9.35 7.83
C SER A 63 -3.00 -10.62 7.60
N SER A 64 -4.01 -10.55 6.75
CA SER A 64 -4.88 -11.70 6.47
C SER A 64 -4.16 -12.79 5.68
N THR A 65 -3.08 -12.46 5.01
CA THR A 65 -2.30 -13.43 4.21
C THR A 65 -1.01 -13.88 4.90
N GLY A 66 -0.87 -13.61 6.18
CA GLY A 66 0.22 -14.14 6.99
C GLY A 66 1.40 -13.20 7.25
N THR A 67 1.32 -11.96 6.78
CA THR A 67 2.36 -10.96 7.03
C THR A 67 1.85 -9.93 8.02
N PRO A 68 2.29 -9.96 9.30
CA PRO A 68 1.79 -9.03 10.31
C PRO A 68 2.02 -7.58 9.89
N SER A 69 0.93 -6.84 9.75
CA SER A 69 0.96 -5.46 9.27
C SER A 69 -0.17 -4.67 9.90
N PHE A 70 0.03 -3.37 10.05
CA PHE A 70 -1.02 -2.49 10.52
C PHE A 70 -0.84 -1.11 9.94
N PHE A 71 -1.92 -0.35 9.91
CA PHE A 71 -1.93 1.00 9.39
C PHE A 71 -1.87 1.98 10.56
N ILE A 72 -1.00 3.01 10.42
CA ILE A 72 -0.95 4.12 11.35
C ILE A 72 -1.25 5.41 10.60
N ASN A 73 -2.22 6.18 11.12
CA ASN A 73 -2.46 7.52 10.61
C ASN A 73 -1.28 8.41 11.02
N PRO A 74 -0.68 9.19 10.11
CA PRO A 74 0.45 10.05 10.45
C PRO A 74 0.22 10.97 11.64
N LEU A 75 -1.01 11.42 11.85
CA LEU A 75 -1.33 12.26 13.02
C LEU A 75 -1.22 11.49 14.33
N ASP A 76 -1.52 10.19 14.31
CA ASP A 76 -1.47 9.35 15.50
C ASP A 76 -0.04 9.09 15.95
N VAL A 77 0.93 9.20 15.04
CA VAL A 77 2.35 9.08 15.40
C VAL A 77 2.74 10.17 16.39
N PHE A 78 2.19 11.37 16.23
CA PHE A 78 2.44 12.48 17.16
C PHE A 78 1.73 12.30 18.50
N HIS A 79 0.78 11.36 18.57
CA HIS A 79 0.02 11.07 19.80
C HIS A 79 0.53 9.81 20.53
N GLY A 80 1.70 9.31 20.14
CA GLY A 80 2.35 8.24 20.89
C GLY A 80 2.25 6.84 20.30
N ASP A 81 1.70 6.68 19.09
CA ASP A 81 1.55 5.36 18.47
C ASP A 81 2.89 4.75 18.01
N LEU A 82 3.98 5.49 18.17
CA LEU A 82 5.33 4.97 17.88
C LEU A 82 5.66 3.73 18.72
N GLY A 83 5.01 3.57 19.87
CA GLY A 83 5.22 2.40 20.72
C GLY A 83 4.83 1.07 20.10
N VAL A 84 4.02 1.07 19.02
CA VAL A 84 3.66 -0.16 18.32
C VAL A 84 4.73 -0.62 17.34
N MET A 85 5.73 0.22 17.08
CA MET A 85 6.83 -0.13 16.18
C MET A 85 7.86 -0.97 16.91
N THR A 86 8.34 -2.03 16.27
CA THR A 86 9.38 -2.89 16.82
C THR A 86 10.77 -2.33 16.49
N SER A 87 11.82 -2.98 17.05
CA SER A 87 13.19 -2.55 16.82
C SER A 87 13.64 -2.61 15.36
N GLU A 88 13.00 -3.44 14.55
CA GLU A 88 13.34 -3.59 13.13
C GLU A 88 12.10 -3.47 12.24
N PRO A 89 11.40 -2.32 12.29
CA PRO A 89 10.21 -2.14 11.46
C PRO A 89 10.57 -1.88 10.01
N VAL A 90 9.74 -2.40 9.11
CA VAL A 90 9.75 -2.00 7.71
C VAL A 90 8.56 -1.08 7.51
N THR A 91 8.80 0.13 7.01
CA THR A 91 7.76 1.11 6.80
C THR A 91 7.51 1.29 5.31
N ASP A 92 6.23 1.16 4.92
CA ASP A 92 5.81 1.37 3.55
C ASP A 92 4.86 2.57 3.54
N GLN A 93 5.18 3.54 2.70
CA GLN A 93 4.37 4.76 2.56
C GLN A 93 3.66 4.78 1.21
N VAL A 94 2.37 5.10 1.26
CA VAL A 94 1.56 5.26 0.06
C VAL A 94 1.28 6.75 -0.13
N PRO A 95 1.75 7.34 -1.22
CA PRO A 95 1.57 8.77 -1.47
C PRO A 95 0.12 9.17 -1.68
#